data_e4f2143614ba38b32aa374baec4897b9
#
_entry.id   e4f2143614ba38b32aa374baec4897b9
#
_cell.length_a   1.000
_cell.length_b   1.000
_cell.length_c   1.000
_cell.angle_alpha   90.00
_cell.angle_beta   90.00
_cell.angle_gamma   90.00
#
_symmetry.space_group_name_H-M   'P 1'
#
loop_
_entity.id
_entity.type
_entity.pdbx_description
1 polymer ?
#
loop_
_entity_poly.entity_id
_entity_poly.type
_entity_poly.pdbx_seq_one_letter_code
_entity_poly.pdbx_strand_id
1 'polypeptide(L)'
;MSRATYYFYVNKEDKDLKNQDIIDKIKEIFYENKKRYGYRRITLELKNQGININHKKVLRLMNKLNLHSITRKKRKYSSYQGTIGKIADNHIKRNFEANKPNEKWFTDVTEFNLRGNKIYLSPILDAYGRYIISYNISSTPNSNQIIDMLNKAFKDNSNIDNLIFHSDQGWQYQHSFYTKRLEEKNIIQSMARKGNSLDNGLMESFFGIMKSEMFYGQENNYKNIEDLKLAIEEYIDYYNNKRIKVKLKGLTPAKYRNQGRVINFV
;
A
#
# COMPACT_ATOMS: atom_id res chain seq x y z
N MET A 1 24.53 -30.27 35.32
CA MET A 1 23.80 -28.99 35.39
C MET A 1 23.74 -28.55 36.83
N SER A 2 24.05 -27.31 37.17
CA SER A 2 23.93 -26.80 38.53
C SER A 2 22.47 -26.71 38.97
N ARG A 3 22.18 -26.84 40.29
CA ARG A 3 20.82 -26.74 40.83
C ARG A 3 20.16 -25.37 40.50
N ALA A 4 20.95 -24.30 40.53
CA ALA A 4 20.51 -22.96 40.15
C ALA A 4 20.12 -22.87 38.64
N THR A 5 20.91 -23.51 37.76
CA THR A 5 20.62 -23.57 36.33
C THR A 5 19.33 -24.36 36.04
N TYR A 6 19.10 -25.47 36.74
CA TYR A 6 17.90 -26.27 36.64
C TYR A 6 16.64 -25.44 37.02
N TYR A 7 16.64 -24.81 38.18
CA TYR A 7 15.52 -23.98 38.63
C TYR A 7 15.34 -22.74 37.77
N PHE A 8 16.40 -22.17 37.18
CA PHE A 8 16.28 -21.11 36.19
C PHE A 8 15.51 -21.56 34.95
N TYR A 9 15.75 -22.75 34.45
CA TYR A 9 15.00 -23.26 33.28
C TYR A 9 13.59 -23.71 33.63
N VAL A 10 13.37 -24.36 34.77
CA VAL A 10 12.01 -24.74 35.25
C VAL A 10 11.14 -23.50 35.47
N ASN A 11 11.67 -22.49 36.15
CA ASN A 11 10.93 -21.23 36.37
C ASN A 11 10.77 -20.39 35.07
N LYS A 12 11.46 -20.74 34.00
CA LYS A 12 11.32 -20.06 32.71
C LYS A 12 10.03 -20.45 31.99
N GLU A 13 9.51 -21.64 32.20
CA GLU A 13 8.21 -22.08 31.66
C GLU A 13 7.06 -21.31 32.30
N ASP A 14 7.11 -21.04 33.60
CA ASP A 14 6.09 -20.21 34.29
C ASP A 14 6.01 -18.76 33.79
N LYS A 15 7.11 -18.22 33.21
CA LYS A 15 7.09 -16.86 32.63
C LYS A 15 6.28 -16.79 31.34
N ASP A 16 6.09 -17.89 30.65
CA ASP A 16 5.30 -17.93 29.42
C ASP A 16 3.80 -18.05 29.70
N LEU A 17 3.41 -18.74 30.78
CA LEU A 17 2.04 -18.74 31.29
C LEU A 17 1.56 -17.33 31.64
N LYS A 18 2.42 -16.52 32.27
CA LYS A 18 2.14 -15.08 32.54
C LYS A 18 1.98 -14.19 31.28
N ASN A 19 2.33 -14.70 30.11
CA ASN A 19 2.21 -13.98 28.85
C ASN A 19 1.11 -14.56 27.93
N GLN A 20 0.31 -15.50 28.43
CA GLN A 20 -0.68 -16.21 27.60
C GLN A 20 -1.64 -15.25 26.91
N ASP A 21 -2.22 -14.29 27.64
CA ASP A 21 -3.13 -13.28 27.07
C ASP A 21 -2.47 -12.46 25.94
N ILE A 22 -1.19 -12.11 26.13
CA ILE A 22 -0.43 -11.36 25.12
C ILE A 22 -0.14 -12.25 23.90
N ILE A 23 0.17 -13.52 24.12
CA ILE A 23 0.41 -14.51 23.07
C ILE A 23 -0.85 -14.68 22.22
N ASP A 24 -2.01 -14.80 22.86
CA ASP A 24 -3.28 -14.99 22.17
C ASP A 24 -3.66 -13.75 21.36
N LYS A 25 -3.45 -12.55 21.91
CA LYS A 25 -3.61 -11.29 21.16
C LYS A 25 -2.64 -11.16 19.98
N ILE A 26 -1.39 -11.57 20.13
CA ILE A 26 -0.42 -11.57 19.02
C ILE A 26 -0.89 -12.50 17.90
N LYS A 27 -1.37 -13.72 18.24
CA LYS A 27 -1.92 -14.67 17.27
C LYS A 27 -3.16 -14.11 16.57
N GLU A 28 -4.11 -13.57 17.34
CA GLU A 28 -5.33 -12.94 16.82
C GLU A 28 -4.99 -11.90 15.76
N ILE A 29 -4.18 -10.89 16.12
CA ILE A 29 -3.77 -9.81 15.20
C ILE A 29 -3.03 -10.37 13.97
N PHE A 30 -2.15 -11.36 14.16
CA PHE A 30 -1.38 -11.95 13.09
C PHE A 30 -2.25 -12.67 12.05
N TYR A 31 -3.21 -13.48 12.50
CA TYR A 31 -4.08 -14.24 11.61
C TYR A 31 -5.20 -13.39 11.00
N GLU A 32 -5.80 -12.46 11.73
CA GLU A 32 -6.76 -11.49 11.19
C GLU A 32 -6.17 -10.70 10.03
N ASN A 33 -4.90 -10.35 10.13
CA ASN A 33 -4.16 -9.67 9.07
C ASN A 33 -3.53 -10.61 8.04
N LYS A 34 -4.01 -11.86 7.94
CA LYS A 34 -3.58 -12.87 6.95
C LYS A 34 -2.04 -13.01 6.91
N LYS A 35 -1.37 -13.05 8.07
CA LYS A 35 0.09 -13.14 8.26
C LYS A 35 0.90 -11.97 7.65
N ARG A 36 0.27 -10.82 7.39
CA ARG A 36 0.90 -9.65 6.76
C ARG A 36 1.63 -8.74 7.75
N TYR A 37 1.38 -8.90 9.07
CA TYR A 37 1.97 -8.05 10.10
C TYR A 37 3.21 -8.70 10.71
N GLY A 38 4.35 -7.99 10.64
CA GLY A 38 5.53 -8.28 11.44
C GLY A 38 5.45 -7.60 12.81
N TYR A 39 6.40 -7.92 13.68
CA TYR A 39 6.41 -7.49 15.08
C TYR A 39 6.18 -5.99 15.31
N ARG A 40 6.68 -5.11 14.41
CA ARG A 40 6.50 -3.66 14.56
C ARG A 40 5.04 -3.23 14.42
N ARG A 41 4.29 -3.82 13.47
CA ARG A 41 2.86 -3.53 13.31
C ARG A 41 2.06 -4.18 14.42
N ILE A 42 2.37 -5.41 14.81
CA ILE A 42 1.70 -6.08 15.93
C ILE A 42 1.89 -5.28 17.21
N THR A 43 3.10 -4.74 17.48
CA THR A 43 3.34 -3.87 18.64
C THR A 43 2.47 -2.61 18.60
N LEU A 44 2.35 -1.99 17.42
CA LEU A 44 1.51 -0.78 17.27
C LEU A 44 0.03 -1.09 17.41
N GLU A 45 -0.42 -2.24 16.90
CA GLU A 45 -1.81 -2.66 17.01
C GLU A 45 -2.17 -3.00 18.47
N LEU A 46 -1.31 -3.70 19.19
CA LEU A 46 -1.46 -3.91 20.64
C LEU A 46 -1.55 -2.57 21.40
N LYS A 47 -0.72 -1.58 21.01
CA LYS A 47 -0.79 -0.25 21.59
C LYS A 47 -2.11 0.46 21.26
N ASN A 48 -2.62 0.34 20.03
CA ASN A 48 -3.93 0.86 19.64
C ASN A 48 -5.07 0.25 20.45
N GLN A 49 -4.90 -1.00 20.90
CA GLN A 49 -5.84 -1.72 21.80
C GLN A 49 -5.56 -1.45 23.30
N GLY A 50 -4.71 -0.47 23.65
CA GLY A 50 -4.39 -0.09 25.02
C GLY A 50 -3.31 -0.95 25.70
N ILE A 51 -2.73 -1.93 25.02
CA ILE A 51 -1.69 -2.81 25.57
C ILE A 51 -0.30 -2.22 25.30
N ASN A 52 0.30 -1.64 26.33
CA ASN A 52 1.64 -1.07 26.22
C ASN A 52 2.73 -2.14 26.42
N ILE A 53 3.40 -2.53 25.34
CA ILE A 53 4.39 -3.60 25.32
C ILE A 53 5.62 -3.21 24.49
N ASN A 54 6.80 -3.65 24.93
CA ASN A 54 8.04 -3.41 24.20
C ASN A 54 8.10 -4.28 22.94
N HIS A 55 8.45 -3.69 21.80
CA HIS A 55 8.56 -4.37 20.51
C HIS A 55 9.57 -5.55 20.52
N LYS A 56 10.63 -5.48 21.37
CA LYS A 56 11.57 -6.60 21.54
C LYS A 56 10.89 -7.83 22.19
N LYS A 57 9.95 -7.59 23.13
CA LYS A 57 9.15 -8.66 23.73
C LYS A 57 8.24 -9.31 22.70
N VAL A 58 7.54 -8.50 21.87
CA VAL A 58 6.69 -9.00 20.77
C VAL A 58 7.51 -9.83 19.78
N LEU A 59 8.68 -9.33 19.35
CA LEU A 59 9.56 -10.06 18.44
C LEU A 59 9.99 -11.42 19.03
N ARG A 60 10.38 -11.46 20.32
CA ARG A 60 10.77 -12.69 21.01
C ARG A 60 9.63 -13.72 21.05
N LEU A 61 8.42 -13.26 21.38
CA LEU A 61 7.24 -14.13 21.43
C LEU A 61 6.87 -14.64 20.03
N MET A 62 6.86 -13.79 19.01
CA MET A 62 6.62 -14.21 17.63
C MET A 62 7.61 -15.25 17.15
N ASN A 63 8.92 -15.07 17.42
CA ASN A 63 9.96 -16.04 17.06
C ASN A 63 9.74 -17.39 17.78
N LYS A 64 9.39 -17.39 19.08
CA LYS A 64 9.07 -18.61 19.83
C LYS A 64 7.87 -19.36 19.24
N LEU A 65 6.89 -18.63 18.71
CA LEU A 65 5.68 -19.16 18.08
C LEU A 65 5.85 -19.47 16.60
N ASN A 66 7.04 -19.30 16.02
CA ASN A 66 7.31 -19.42 14.58
C ASN A 66 6.38 -18.55 13.71
N LEU A 67 5.96 -17.38 14.21
CA LEU A 67 5.12 -16.44 13.47
C LEU A 67 5.97 -15.51 12.62
N HIS A 68 6.10 -15.82 11.34
CA HIS A 68 6.86 -15.03 10.37
C HIS A 68 5.93 -14.36 9.38
N SER A 69 6.04 -13.02 9.27
CA SER A 69 5.23 -12.27 8.31
C SER A 69 5.69 -12.48 6.87
N ILE A 70 4.76 -12.33 5.94
CA ILE A 70 5.07 -12.31 4.51
C ILE A 70 6.04 -11.18 4.22
N THR A 71 7.18 -11.50 3.59
CA THR A 71 8.22 -10.52 3.24
C THR A 71 8.34 -10.35 1.73
N ARG A 72 8.56 -9.11 1.30
CA ARG A 72 8.79 -8.79 -0.12
C ARG A 72 10.11 -9.41 -0.59
N LYS A 73 10.06 -10.29 -1.59
CA LYS A 73 11.25 -10.78 -2.29
C LYS A 73 11.70 -9.72 -3.30
N LYS A 74 13.01 -9.44 -3.38
CA LYS A 74 13.58 -8.59 -4.44
C LYS A 74 13.34 -9.24 -5.79
N ARG A 75 12.78 -8.51 -6.75
CA ARG A 75 12.63 -8.93 -8.15
C ARG A 75 13.31 -7.92 -9.05
N LYS A 76 13.87 -8.37 -10.18
CA LYS A 76 14.36 -7.47 -11.22
C LYS A 76 13.16 -6.78 -11.84
N TYR A 77 13.25 -5.47 -11.98
CA TYR A 77 12.25 -4.64 -12.64
C TYR A 77 12.66 -4.43 -14.10
N SER A 78 11.71 -4.48 -15.01
CA SER A 78 11.88 -4.11 -16.42
C SER A 78 10.92 -2.98 -16.72
N SER A 79 11.42 -1.81 -17.06
CA SER A 79 10.61 -0.66 -17.48
C SER A 79 10.32 -0.71 -18.98
N TYR A 80 9.10 -0.34 -19.35
CA TYR A 80 8.72 -0.16 -20.76
C TYR A 80 9.43 1.08 -21.35
N GLN A 81 10.02 0.92 -22.53
CA GLN A 81 10.68 2.00 -23.25
C GLN A 81 9.84 2.38 -24.49
N GLY A 82 8.82 3.18 -24.28
CA GLY A 82 8.04 3.77 -25.37
C GLY A 82 8.20 5.30 -25.42
N THR A 83 8.16 5.90 -26.60
CA THR A 83 8.14 7.36 -26.80
C THR A 83 7.03 7.68 -27.78
N ILE A 84 5.90 8.17 -27.29
CA ILE A 84 4.81 8.69 -28.12
C ILE A 84 4.12 9.81 -27.31
N GLY A 85 4.14 11.07 -27.81
CA GLY A 85 3.38 12.17 -27.25
C GLY A 85 4.20 13.22 -26.48
N LYS A 86 3.50 14.14 -25.80
CA LYS A 86 4.09 15.27 -25.07
C LYS A 86 4.47 14.83 -23.64
N ILE A 87 5.71 15.06 -23.26
CA ILE A 87 6.23 14.77 -21.91
C ILE A 87 6.11 16.03 -21.06
N ALA A 88 5.51 15.92 -19.88
CA ALA A 88 5.44 16.98 -18.90
C ALA A 88 6.68 17.02 -17.99
N ASP A 89 6.96 18.18 -17.40
CA ASP A 89 8.08 18.36 -16.47
C ASP A 89 7.92 17.55 -15.18
N ASN A 90 9.05 17.17 -14.58
CA ASN A 90 9.03 16.51 -13.27
C ASN A 90 8.95 17.53 -12.13
N HIS A 91 7.73 17.83 -11.68
CA HIS A 91 7.47 18.75 -10.56
C HIS A 91 7.71 18.09 -9.19
N ILE A 92 7.73 16.76 -9.09
CA ILE A 92 7.92 16.03 -7.84
C ILE A 92 9.37 16.03 -7.38
N LYS A 93 10.33 15.82 -8.29
CA LYS A 93 11.78 15.78 -8.00
C LYS A 93 12.11 14.90 -6.79
N ARG A 94 11.43 13.74 -6.67
CA ARG A 94 11.50 12.76 -5.56
C ARG A 94 11.02 13.28 -4.19
N ASN A 95 10.38 14.43 -4.12
CA ASN A 95 9.70 14.88 -2.92
C ASN A 95 8.31 14.25 -2.83
N PHE A 96 8.24 13.07 -2.21
CA PHE A 96 7.04 12.26 -2.04
C PHE A 96 6.21 12.61 -0.81
N GLU A 97 6.60 13.61 -0.04
CA GLU A 97 5.86 14.06 1.14
C GLU A 97 4.79 15.06 0.71
N ALA A 98 3.65 15.03 1.37
CA ALA A 98 2.54 15.96 1.22
C ALA A 98 2.08 16.42 2.60
N ASN A 99 1.74 17.71 2.72
CA ASN A 99 1.32 18.33 3.98
C ASN A 99 -0.18 18.24 4.21
N LYS A 100 -0.95 18.08 3.15
CA LYS A 100 -2.42 18.00 3.17
C LYS A 100 -2.94 16.98 2.16
N PRO A 101 -4.17 16.47 2.34
CA PRO A 101 -4.85 15.69 1.32
C PRO A 101 -4.97 16.44 -0.01
N ASN A 102 -4.89 15.71 -1.12
CA ASN A 102 -5.02 16.26 -2.48
C ASN A 102 -3.92 17.27 -2.88
N GLU A 103 -2.76 17.26 -2.25
CA GLU A 103 -1.61 18.07 -2.68
C GLU A 103 -0.85 17.39 -3.83
N LYS A 104 -0.63 16.07 -3.71
CA LYS A 104 0.10 15.27 -4.72
C LYS A 104 -0.55 13.92 -4.88
N TRP A 105 -0.96 13.61 -6.09
CA TRP A 105 -1.43 12.28 -6.48
C TRP A 105 -0.41 11.58 -7.37
N PHE A 106 -0.39 10.25 -7.27
CA PHE A 106 0.47 9.38 -8.05
C PHE A 106 -0.36 8.29 -8.72
N THR A 107 -0.01 7.97 -9.95
CA THR A 107 -0.65 6.88 -10.68
C THR A 107 0.37 6.07 -11.47
N ASP A 108 0.03 4.85 -11.77
CA ASP A 108 0.77 3.93 -12.61
C ASP A 108 -0.14 2.74 -12.95
N VAL A 109 0.23 1.94 -13.94
CA VAL A 109 -0.49 0.72 -14.30
C VAL A 109 0.35 -0.50 -13.96
N THR A 110 -0.25 -1.48 -13.30
CA THR A 110 0.41 -2.75 -13.03
C THR A 110 -0.36 -3.94 -13.58
N GLU A 111 0.35 -4.90 -14.16
CA GLU A 111 -0.19 -6.15 -14.68
C GLU A 111 -0.18 -7.23 -13.60
N PHE A 112 -1.25 -8.02 -13.55
CA PHE A 112 -1.32 -9.31 -12.89
C PHE A 112 -1.53 -10.38 -13.95
N ASN A 113 -0.74 -11.45 -13.90
CA ASN A 113 -0.85 -12.57 -14.84
C ASN A 113 -1.18 -13.84 -14.04
N LEU A 114 -2.40 -14.34 -14.21
CA LEU A 114 -2.88 -15.56 -13.61
C LEU A 114 -3.00 -16.65 -14.69
N ARG A 115 -2.05 -17.57 -14.75
CA ARG A 115 -2.06 -18.71 -15.68
C ARG A 115 -2.25 -18.28 -17.15
N GLY A 116 -1.58 -17.21 -17.57
CA GLY A 116 -1.69 -16.68 -18.94
C GLY A 116 -2.76 -15.60 -19.12
N ASN A 117 -3.76 -15.52 -18.27
CA ASN A 117 -4.77 -14.47 -18.30
C ASN A 117 -4.26 -13.22 -17.57
N LYS A 118 -4.40 -12.07 -18.22
CA LYS A 118 -3.89 -10.81 -17.72
C LYS A 118 -4.99 -9.88 -17.28
N ILE A 119 -4.76 -9.17 -16.17
CA ILE A 119 -5.55 -8.01 -15.78
C ILE A 119 -4.62 -6.86 -15.37
N TYR A 120 -5.10 -5.66 -15.53
CA TYR A 120 -4.39 -4.42 -15.31
C TYR A 120 -5.09 -3.60 -14.24
N LEU A 121 -4.35 -3.20 -13.21
CA LEU A 121 -4.82 -2.32 -12.16
C LEU A 121 -4.21 -0.93 -12.37
N SER A 122 -5.05 0.09 -12.42
CA SER A 122 -4.66 1.50 -12.48
C SER A 122 -5.23 2.24 -11.27
N PRO A 123 -4.47 2.47 -10.20
CA PRO A 123 -4.91 3.21 -9.03
C PRO A 123 -4.39 4.63 -9.03
N ILE A 124 -5.10 5.53 -8.32
CA ILE A 124 -4.59 6.84 -7.90
C ILE A 124 -4.28 6.79 -6.41
N LEU A 125 -3.05 7.12 -6.05
CA LEU A 125 -2.56 7.18 -4.68
C LEU A 125 -2.31 8.63 -4.27
N ASP A 126 -2.98 9.09 -3.20
CA ASP A 126 -2.67 10.35 -2.54
C ASP A 126 -1.39 10.20 -1.71
N ALA A 127 -0.43 11.08 -1.92
CA ALA A 127 0.81 11.11 -1.14
C ALA A 127 0.56 11.32 0.35
N TYR A 128 -0.47 12.13 0.70
CA TYR A 128 -0.88 12.31 2.07
C TYR A 128 -1.58 11.05 2.60
N GLY A 129 -0.99 10.41 3.59
CA GLY A 129 -1.50 9.16 4.15
C GLY A 129 -1.31 7.92 3.27
N ARG A 130 -0.84 8.06 2.03
CA ARG A 130 -0.67 6.94 1.09
C ARG A 130 -2.01 6.21 0.83
N TYR A 131 -3.08 6.96 0.70
CA TYR A 131 -4.44 6.49 0.52
C TYR A 131 -4.75 6.26 -0.97
N ILE A 132 -5.39 5.14 -1.31
CA ILE A 132 -5.88 4.90 -2.67
C ILE A 132 -7.23 5.62 -2.84
N ILE A 133 -7.22 6.65 -3.69
CA ILE A 133 -8.37 7.54 -3.95
C ILE A 133 -9.40 6.84 -4.83
N SER A 134 -8.93 6.29 -5.93
CA SER A 134 -9.74 5.57 -6.91
C SER A 134 -8.87 4.53 -7.62
N TYR A 135 -9.52 3.63 -8.32
CA TYR A 135 -8.86 2.66 -9.18
C TYR A 135 -9.80 2.13 -10.25
N ASN A 136 -9.21 1.54 -11.28
CA ASN A 136 -9.90 0.73 -12.26
C ASN A 136 -9.14 -0.58 -12.50
N ILE A 137 -9.89 -1.67 -12.74
CA ILE A 137 -9.36 -2.98 -13.11
C ILE A 137 -9.91 -3.33 -14.48
N SER A 138 -9.01 -3.62 -15.43
CA SER A 138 -9.36 -3.93 -16.82
C SER A 138 -8.66 -5.20 -17.32
N SER A 139 -9.27 -5.91 -18.24
CA SER A 139 -8.64 -7.05 -18.96
C SER A 139 -7.63 -6.56 -20.02
N THR A 140 -7.74 -5.31 -20.45
CA THR A 140 -6.86 -4.72 -21.46
C THR A 140 -6.35 -3.33 -21.00
N PRO A 141 -5.09 -2.99 -21.24
CA PRO A 141 -4.57 -1.66 -20.93
C PRO A 141 -5.05 -0.69 -22.02
N ASN A 142 -6.17 0.02 -21.77
CA ASN A 142 -6.76 0.96 -22.72
C ASN A 142 -7.05 2.32 -22.08
N SER A 143 -7.41 3.30 -22.90
CA SER A 143 -7.72 4.66 -22.46
C SER A 143 -8.92 4.73 -21.53
N ASN A 144 -9.93 3.87 -21.73
CA ASN A 144 -11.14 3.85 -20.90
C ASN A 144 -10.83 3.52 -19.45
N GLN A 145 -9.85 2.63 -19.20
CA GLN A 145 -9.39 2.31 -17.85
C GLN A 145 -8.94 3.58 -17.09
N ILE A 146 -8.18 4.44 -17.77
CA ILE A 146 -7.66 5.68 -17.18
C ILE A 146 -8.76 6.72 -17.02
N ILE A 147 -9.66 6.84 -18.01
CA ILE A 147 -10.81 7.76 -17.96
C ILE A 147 -11.73 7.41 -16.79
N ASP A 148 -12.09 6.15 -16.63
CA ASP A 148 -12.96 5.70 -15.52
C ASP A 148 -12.32 5.93 -14.16
N MET A 149 -11.02 5.66 -14.04
CA MET A 149 -10.25 5.93 -12.82
C MET A 149 -10.27 7.41 -12.46
N LEU A 150 -10.06 8.32 -13.44
CA LEU A 150 -10.11 9.76 -13.26
C LEU A 150 -11.51 10.24 -12.88
N ASN A 151 -12.55 9.78 -13.58
CA ASN A 151 -13.93 10.18 -13.31
C ASN A 151 -14.33 9.82 -11.88
N LYS A 152 -13.99 8.64 -11.39
CA LYS A 152 -14.20 8.24 -9.99
C LYS A 152 -13.45 9.16 -9.02
N ALA A 153 -12.17 9.45 -9.31
CA ALA A 153 -11.37 10.33 -8.46
C ALA A 153 -11.95 11.74 -8.36
N PHE A 154 -12.37 12.31 -9.48
CA PHE A 154 -12.88 13.69 -9.55
C PHE A 154 -14.27 13.83 -8.95
N LYS A 155 -15.10 12.78 -9.02
CA LYS A 155 -16.44 12.77 -8.41
C LYS A 155 -16.36 12.89 -6.89
N ASP A 156 -15.42 12.20 -6.26
CA ASP A 156 -15.31 12.08 -4.81
C ASP A 156 -14.40 13.14 -4.16
N ASN A 157 -13.75 13.99 -4.99
CA ASN A 157 -12.81 15.01 -4.51
C ASN A 157 -13.03 16.33 -5.27
N SER A 158 -13.69 17.26 -4.62
CA SER A 158 -14.01 18.60 -5.19
C SER A 158 -12.87 19.60 -5.06
N ASN A 159 -12.04 19.48 -4.02
CA ASN A 159 -10.94 20.43 -3.76
C ASN A 159 -9.61 19.82 -4.24
N ILE A 160 -9.35 19.95 -5.54
CA ILE A 160 -8.17 19.41 -6.25
C ILE A 160 -7.46 20.45 -7.10
N ASP A 161 -7.75 21.72 -6.87
CA ASP A 161 -7.11 22.83 -7.55
C ASP A 161 -5.63 22.91 -7.21
N ASN A 162 -4.76 23.13 -8.22
CA ASN A 162 -3.30 23.10 -8.11
C ASN A 162 -2.69 21.78 -7.59
N LEU A 163 -3.45 20.69 -7.61
CA LEU A 163 -2.94 19.34 -7.33
C LEU A 163 -1.83 18.98 -8.33
N ILE A 164 -0.72 18.45 -7.85
CA ILE A 164 0.30 17.84 -8.72
C ILE A 164 -0.06 16.37 -8.95
N PHE A 165 -0.32 15.99 -10.21
CA PHE A 165 -0.62 14.61 -10.56
C PHE A 165 0.54 13.99 -11.32
N HIS A 166 1.22 13.05 -10.67
CA HIS A 166 2.46 12.44 -11.15
C HIS A 166 2.24 11.03 -11.69
N SER A 167 2.85 10.74 -12.83
CA SER A 167 2.87 9.43 -13.46
C SER A 167 4.25 9.08 -14.01
N ASP A 168 4.44 7.87 -14.52
CA ASP A 168 5.52 7.55 -15.43
C ASP A 168 5.26 8.17 -16.82
N GLN A 169 6.14 7.86 -17.80
CA GLN A 169 5.98 8.30 -19.18
C GLN A 169 5.17 7.28 -20.03
N GLY A 170 4.25 6.56 -19.43
CA GLY A 170 3.36 5.65 -20.15
C GLY A 170 2.55 6.39 -21.22
N TRP A 171 2.30 5.77 -22.38
CA TRP A 171 1.57 6.36 -23.50
C TRP A 171 0.19 6.92 -23.10
N GLN A 172 -0.50 6.26 -22.17
CA GLN A 172 -1.82 6.64 -21.67
C GLN A 172 -1.83 8.01 -21.00
N TYR A 173 -0.73 8.43 -20.39
CA TYR A 173 -0.59 9.72 -19.70
C TYR A 173 -0.09 10.85 -20.61
N GLN A 174 0.33 10.51 -21.84
CA GLN A 174 0.78 11.46 -22.85
C GLN A 174 -0.33 11.83 -23.84
N HIS A 175 -1.44 11.12 -23.81
CA HIS A 175 -2.59 11.36 -24.69
C HIS A 175 -3.35 12.65 -24.33
N SER A 176 -3.86 13.33 -25.36
CA SER A 176 -4.60 14.57 -25.24
C SER A 176 -5.87 14.45 -24.38
N PHE A 177 -6.52 13.29 -24.35
CA PHE A 177 -7.69 13.08 -23.48
C PHE A 177 -7.33 13.17 -21.99
N TYR A 178 -6.12 12.67 -21.63
CA TYR A 178 -5.64 12.74 -20.25
C TYR A 178 -5.24 14.16 -19.86
N THR A 179 -4.42 14.82 -20.70
CA THR A 179 -3.94 16.18 -20.42
C THR A 179 -5.09 17.18 -20.32
N LYS A 180 -6.06 17.15 -21.27
CA LYS A 180 -7.25 18.01 -21.23
C LYS A 180 -8.07 17.82 -19.95
N ARG A 181 -8.25 16.57 -19.49
CA ARG A 181 -8.98 16.29 -18.24
C ARG A 181 -8.31 16.88 -17.01
N LEU A 182 -6.97 16.92 -16.98
CA LEU A 182 -6.23 17.56 -15.90
C LEU A 182 -6.34 19.09 -16.00
N GLU A 183 -6.19 19.66 -17.20
CA GLU A 183 -6.32 21.09 -17.47
C GLU A 183 -7.69 21.63 -17.07
N GLU A 184 -8.78 20.93 -17.42
CA GLU A 184 -10.17 21.27 -17.03
C GLU A 184 -10.37 21.38 -15.51
N LYS A 185 -9.48 20.81 -14.71
CA LYS A 185 -9.51 20.80 -13.25
C LYS A 185 -8.37 21.60 -12.60
N ASN A 186 -7.62 22.38 -13.37
CA ASN A 186 -6.43 23.11 -12.91
C ASN A 186 -5.41 22.21 -12.21
N ILE A 187 -5.27 20.95 -12.66
CA ILE A 187 -4.32 19.97 -12.12
C ILE A 187 -3.02 20.06 -12.87
N ILE A 188 -1.92 20.15 -12.16
CA ILE A 188 -0.57 20.22 -12.71
C ILE A 188 -0.10 18.80 -13.04
N GLN A 189 0.05 18.51 -14.35
CA GLN A 189 0.63 17.25 -14.78
C GLN A 189 2.12 17.22 -14.48
N SER A 190 2.59 16.09 -13.94
CA SER A 190 4.01 15.82 -13.69
C SER A 190 4.38 14.42 -14.15
N MET A 191 5.55 14.27 -14.76
CA MET A 191 6.03 12.96 -15.24
C MET A 191 7.41 12.62 -14.70
N ALA A 192 7.63 11.33 -14.43
CA ALA A 192 8.93 10.78 -14.09
C ALA A 192 9.92 10.99 -15.25
N ARG A 193 11.20 11.11 -14.95
CA ARG A 193 12.23 11.15 -16.00
C ARG A 193 12.34 9.79 -16.69
N LYS A 194 12.66 9.80 -17.98
CA LYS A 194 12.79 8.59 -18.81
C LYS A 194 13.74 7.57 -18.17
N GLY A 195 13.26 6.33 -18.01
CA GLY A 195 14.05 5.23 -17.45
C GLY A 195 14.38 5.36 -15.95
N ASN A 196 13.80 6.33 -15.24
CA ASN A 196 14.06 6.55 -13.82
C ASN A 196 12.88 6.12 -12.94
N SER A 197 12.81 4.83 -12.65
CA SER A 197 11.77 4.24 -11.82
C SER A 197 11.69 4.84 -10.41
N LEU A 198 12.81 5.34 -9.88
CA LEU A 198 12.86 5.99 -8.58
C LEU A 198 12.00 7.26 -8.50
N ASP A 199 11.69 7.88 -9.63
CA ASP A 199 10.83 9.06 -9.67
C ASP A 199 9.36 8.72 -9.42
N ASN A 200 8.93 7.45 -9.61
CA ASN A 200 7.59 6.95 -9.26
C ASN A 200 7.60 5.93 -8.07
N GLY A 201 8.54 6.10 -7.16
CA GLY A 201 8.81 5.18 -6.05
C GLY A 201 7.63 4.90 -5.12
N LEU A 202 6.61 5.78 -5.07
CA LEU A 202 5.39 5.54 -4.29
C LEU A 202 4.55 4.42 -4.89
N MET A 203 4.33 4.46 -6.20
CA MET A 203 3.55 3.45 -6.91
C MET A 203 4.28 2.12 -6.93
N GLU A 204 5.60 2.13 -7.17
CA GLU A 204 6.42 0.91 -7.07
C GLU A 204 6.35 0.28 -5.67
N SER A 205 6.40 1.11 -4.63
CA SER A 205 6.26 0.63 -3.24
C SER A 205 4.88 0.03 -2.99
N PHE A 206 3.81 0.68 -3.44
CA PHE A 206 2.44 0.19 -3.29
C PHE A 206 2.25 -1.15 -4.01
N PHE A 207 2.60 -1.23 -5.29
CA PHE A 207 2.47 -2.47 -6.07
C PHE A 207 3.32 -3.61 -5.50
N GLY A 208 4.55 -3.29 -5.10
CA GLY A 208 5.42 -4.30 -4.50
C GLY A 208 4.87 -4.88 -3.19
N ILE A 209 4.26 -4.04 -2.35
CA ILE A 209 3.60 -4.48 -1.11
C ILE A 209 2.35 -5.29 -1.45
N MET A 210 1.47 -4.76 -2.29
CA MET A 210 0.23 -5.41 -2.69
C MET A 210 0.47 -6.80 -3.28
N LYS A 211 1.32 -6.89 -4.30
CA LYS A 211 1.63 -8.18 -4.95
C LYS A 211 2.27 -9.18 -4.00
N SER A 212 3.11 -8.72 -3.05
CA SER A 212 3.70 -9.61 -2.06
C SER A 212 2.71 -10.08 -1.00
N GLU A 213 1.76 -9.24 -0.61
CA GLU A 213 0.81 -9.55 0.46
C GLU A 213 -0.42 -10.32 -0.03
N MET A 214 -0.74 -10.32 -1.35
CA MET A 214 -1.95 -10.97 -1.84
C MET A 214 -1.81 -11.79 -3.13
N PHE A 215 -0.70 -11.69 -3.86
CA PHE A 215 -0.59 -12.35 -5.16
C PHE A 215 0.58 -13.33 -5.24
N TYR A 216 1.82 -12.87 -5.05
CA TYR A 216 2.99 -13.71 -5.26
C TYR A 216 3.07 -14.90 -4.30
N GLY A 217 3.10 -16.11 -4.87
CA GLY A 217 3.10 -17.39 -4.13
C GLY A 217 1.71 -17.77 -3.61
N GLN A 218 0.67 -17.04 -4.00
CA GLN A 218 -0.73 -17.28 -3.67
C GLN A 218 -1.60 -17.45 -4.92
N GLU A 219 -1.00 -17.53 -6.10
CA GLU A 219 -1.70 -17.61 -7.38
C GLU A 219 -2.70 -18.78 -7.45
N ASN A 220 -2.38 -19.87 -6.76
CA ASN A 220 -3.25 -21.06 -6.69
C ASN A 220 -4.52 -20.87 -5.86
N ASN A 221 -4.61 -19.81 -5.05
CA ASN A 221 -5.79 -19.49 -4.27
C ASN A 221 -6.92 -18.90 -5.15
N TYR A 222 -6.60 -18.46 -6.36
CA TYR A 222 -7.55 -17.86 -7.30
C TYR A 222 -7.96 -18.90 -8.34
N LYS A 223 -9.24 -19.21 -8.42
CA LYS A 223 -9.78 -20.18 -9.38
C LYS A 223 -9.76 -19.62 -10.79
N ASN A 224 -10.10 -18.34 -10.93
CA ASN A 224 -10.23 -17.63 -12.20
C ASN A 224 -9.87 -16.14 -12.04
N ILE A 225 -10.01 -15.39 -13.12
CA ILE A 225 -9.67 -13.96 -13.18
C ILE A 225 -10.65 -13.10 -12.33
N GLU A 226 -11.90 -13.52 -12.21
CA GLU A 226 -12.90 -12.79 -11.43
C GLU A 226 -12.59 -12.90 -9.92
N ASP A 227 -12.18 -14.08 -9.45
CA ASP A 227 -11.71 -14.25 -8.06
C ASP A 227 -10.51 -13.32 -7.77
N LEU A 228 -9.60 -13.18 -8.74
CA LEU A 228 -8.45 -12.27 -8.59
C LEU A 228 -8.87 -10.80 -8.57
N LYS A 229 -9.86 -10.39 -9.38
CA LYS A 229 -10.41 -9.02 -9.34
C LYS A 229 -11.01 -8.72 -7.97
N LEU A 230 -11.88 -9.58 -7.47
CA LEU A 230 -12.48 -9.44 -6.14
C LEU A 230 -11.41 -9.35 -5.05
N ALA A 231 -10.37 -10.19 -5.11
CA ALA A 231 -9.27 -10.15 -4.15
C ALA A 231 -8.45 -8.85 -4.22
N ILE A 232 -8.31 -8.24 -5.40
CA ILE A 232 -7.69 -6.92 -5.59
C ILE A 232 -8.54 -5.83 -4.92
N GLU A 233 -9.86 -5.86 -5.14
CA GLU A 233 -10.80 -4.90 -4.53
C GLU A 233 -10.81 -5.00 -3.01
N GLU A 234 -10.93 -6.22 -2.46
CA GLU A 234 -10.83 -6.50 -1.04
C GLU A 234 -9.48 -6.03 -0.45
N TYR A 235 -8.39 -6.23 -1.21
CA TYR A 235 -7.07 -5.79 -0.76
C TYR A 235 -6.96 -4.29 -0.70
N ILE A 236 -7.52 -3.54 -1.65
CA ILE A 236 -7.51 -2.08 -1.65
C ILE A 236 -8.33 -1.54 -0.47
N ASP A 237 -9.50 -2.14 -0.20
CA ASP A 237 -10.27 -1.80 0.99
C ASP A 237 -9.48 -2.07 2.28
N TYR A 238 -8.91 -3.26 2.42
CA TYR A 238 -8.05 -3.63 3.54
C TYR A 238 -6.87 -2.64 3.68
N TYR A 239 -6.20 -2.30 2.58
CA TYR A 239 -5.06 -1.39 2.57
C TYR A 239 -5.43 0.00 3.08
N ASN A 240 -6.56 0.54 2.65
CA ASN A 240 -7.03 1.85 3.04
C ASN A 240 -7.57 1.87 4.49
N ASN A 241 -8.36 0.89 4.87
CA ASN A 241 -9.23 0.96 6.06
C ASN A 241 -8.73 0.12 7.25
N LYS A 242 -7.95 -0.94 7.00
CA LYS A 242 -7.53 -1.88 8.05
C LYS A 242 -6.01 -1.96 8.23
N ARG A 243 -5.25 -1.81 7.14
CA ARG A 243 -3.80 -1.97 7.16
C ARG A 243 -3.10 -0.76 7.79
N ILE A 244 -2.64 -0.90 9.04
CA ILE A 244 -1.86 0.15 9.72
C ILE A 244 -0.46 0.31 9.12
N LYS A 245 0.08 1.52 9.24
CA LYS A 245 1.44 1.85 8.77
C LYS A 245 2.29 2.43 9.89
N VAL A 246 3.53 1.94 10.01
CA VAL A 246 4.50 2.46 10.99
C VAL A 246 4.76 3.94 10.76
N LYS A 247 4.93 4.36 9.50
CA LYS A 247 5.13 5.77 9.12
C LYS A 247 3.94 6.68 9.46
N LEU A 248 2.74 6.12 9.59
CA LEU A 248 1.54 6.83 10.01
C LEU A 248 1.23 6.64 11.50
N LYS A 249 2.25 6.35 12.31
CA LYS A 249 2.14 6.17 13.77
C LYS A 249 1.11 5.11 14.20
N GLY A 250 0.92 4.06 13.38
CA GLY A 250 -0.06 2.99 13.66
C GLY A 250 -1.46 3.28 13.14
N LEU A 251 -1.66 4.36 12.40
CA LEU A 251 -2.93 4.64 11.74
C LEU A 251 -3.01 3.94 10.38
N THR A 252 -4.24 3.71 9.92
CA THR A 252 -4.53 3.32 8.54
C THR A 252 -4.45 4.54 7.61
N PRO A 253 -4.25 4.37 6.29
CA PRO A 253 -4.31 5.46 5.33
C PRO A 253 -5.57 6.32 5.45
N ALA A 254 -6.75 5.69 5.58
CA ALA A 254 -8.03 6.39 5.71
C ALA A 254 -8.10 7.24 6.99
N LYS A 255 -7.76 6.66 8.15
CA LYS A 255 -7.76 7.38 9.43
C LYS A 255 -6.80 8.58 9.39
N TYR A 256 -5.59 8.39 8.85
CA TYR A 256 -4.61 9.46 8.74
C TYR A 256 -5.09 10.59 7.82
N ARG A 257 -5.65 10.24 6.63
CA ARG A 257 -6.18 11.21 5.67
C ARG A 257 -7.34 12.04 6.27
N ASN A 258 -8.24 11.40 7.01
CA ASN A 258 -9.38 12.07 7.63
C ASN A 258 -8.94 13.06 8.72
N GLN A 259 -7.89 12.79 9.49
CA GLN A 259 -7.34 13.76 10.45
C GLN A 259 -6.86 15.04 9.74
N GLY A 260 -6.22 14.94 8.58
CA GLY A 260 -5.80 16.10 7.80
C GLY A 260 -6.96 16.87 7.17
N ARG A 261 -8.13 16.26 6.96
CA ARG A 261 -9.33 16.98 6.50
C ARG A 261 -9.94 17.85 7.59
N VAL A 262 -9.93 17.38 8.83
CA VAL A 262 -10.50 18.13 9.98
C VAL A 262 -9.70 19.39 10.30
N ILE A 263 -8.38 19.36 10.18
CA ILE A 263 -7.49 20.49 10.48
C ILE A 263 -7.70 21.66 9.47
N ASN A 264 -8.18 21.38 8.27
CA ASN A 264 -8.41 22.41 7.23
C ASN A 264 -9.79 23.10 7.31
N PHE A 265 -10.62 22.77 8.30
CA PHE A 265 -11.94 23.40 8.55
C PHE A 265 -11.97 24.30 9.81
N VAL A 266 -10.83 24.52 10.44
CA VAL A 266 -10.60 25.46 11.54
C VAL A 266 -9.58 26.52 11.06
#